data_a962a4de66ef36c1bf9d55a4696c2b76
#
_entry.id   a962a4de66ef36c1bf9d55a4696c2b76
#
_cell.length_a   1.000
_cell.length_b   1.000
_cell.length_c   1.000
_cell.angle_alpha   90.00
_cell.angle_beta   90.00
_cell.angle_gamma   90.00
#
_symmetry.space_group_name_H-M   'P 1'
#
loop_
_entity.id
_entity.type
_entity.pdbx_description
1 polymer ?
#
loop_
_entity_poly.entity_id
_entity_poly.type
_entity_poly.pdbx_seq_one_letter_code
_entity_poly.pdbx_strand_id
1 'polypeptide(L)'
;QDGHITAEEAQAAREEPLEVYGRTEAEVARADYFTEDVRREIARQFGTEKLYEGGLSVRTSLDPGLQKIADSSLRNGILAYDRRFGWRGPLTNIEIGDEGWRIPLARQKKPEGAEDWNLAIVLDNESAEGARIGLDDGNRGFIPMEELKWARPQLENRRVGNEPKLPS
;
A
#
# COMPACT_ATOMS: atom_id res chain seq x y z
N GLN A 1 42.13 -29.20 -10.98
CA GLN A 1 41.80 -30.47 -10.29
C GLN A 1 42.20 -30.32 -8.84
N ASP A 2 41.28 -29.87 -8.03
CA ASP A 2 41.57 -29.48 -6.62
C ASP A 2 41.55 -30.67 -5.64
N GLY A 3 41.37 -31.91 -6.15
CA GLY A 3 41.52 -33.15 -5.41
C GLY A 3 40.47 -33.42 -4.31
N HIS A 4 39.34 -32.68 -4.30
CA HIS A 4 38.29 -32.80 -3.27
C HIS A 4 37.35 -33.99 -3.50
N ILE A 5 37.24 -34.48 -4.72
CA ILE A 5 36.46 -35.65 -5.10
C ILE A 5 37.24 -36.57 -6.06
N THR A 6 36.92 -37.83 -6.03
CA THR A 6 37.51 -38.84 -6.96
C THR A 6 36.88 -38.72 -8.36
N ALA A 7 37.55 -39.32 -9.37
CA ALA A 7 37.00 -39.34 -10.72
C ALA A 7 35.67 -40.13 -10.80
N GLU A 8 35.49 -41.15 -9.99
CA GLU A 8 34.26 -41.97 -9.90
C GLU A 8 33.11 -41.17 -9.26
N GLU A 9 33.39 -40.44 -8.20
CA GLU A 9 32.39 -39.55 -7.57
C GLU A 9 31.97 -38.42 -8.51
N ALA A 10 32.91 -37.86 -9.26
CA ALA A 10 32.63 -36.84 -10.26
C ALA A 10 31.76 -37.37 -11.41
N GLN A 11 31.98 -38.64 -11.83
CA GLN A 11 31.17 -39.27 -12.85
C GLN A 11 29.78 -39.58 -12.36
N ALA A 12 29.62 -40.13 -11.16
CA ALA A 12 28.33 -40.40 -10.52
C ALA A 12 27.50 -39.14 -10.37
N ALA A 13 28.09 -38.03 -9.91
CA ALA A 13 27.43 -36.75 -9.78
C ALA A 13 26.96 -36.12 -11.12
N ARG A 14 27.64 -36.45 -12.24
CA ARG A 14 27.21 -36.00 -13.58
C ARG A 14 26.06 -36.81 -14.13
N GLU A 15 25.93 -38.06 -13.73
CA GLU A 15 24.87 -38.97 -14.14
C GLU A 15 23.61 -38.85 -13.27
N GLU A 16 23.74 -38.22 -12.11
CA GLU A 16 22.61 -37.96 -11.22
C GLU A 16 21.67 -36.94 -11.85
N PRO A 17 20.37 -37.25 -12.00
CA PRO A 17 19.40 -36.32 -12.59
C PRO A 17 19.26 -35.10 -11.69
N LEU A 18 19.38 -33.89 -12.29
CA LEU A 18 19.16 -32.64 -11.60
C LEU A 18 17.68 -32.52 -11.19
N GLU A 19 17.40 -32.77 -9.93
CA GLU A 19 16.09 -32.45 -9.35
C GLU A 19 16.05 -30.97 -8.99
N VAL A 20 15.36 -30.19 -9.82
CA VAL A 20 15.07 -28.80 -9.51
C VAL A 20 13.88 -28.75 -8.55
N TYR A 21 14.14 -28.57 -7.28
CA TYR A 21 13.09 -28.24 -6.33
C TYR A 21 12.58 -26.83 -6.67
N GLY A 22 11.39 -26.76 -7.27
CA GLY A 22 10.70 -25.50 -7.49
C GLY A 22 10.62 -24.76 -6.14
N ARG A 23 11.10 -23.53 -6.10
CA ARG A 23 10.89 -22.69 -4.93
C ARG A 23 9.40 -22.57 -4.76
N THR A 24 8.84 -23.19 -3.72
CA THR A 24 7.47 -22.91 -3.29
C THR A 24 7.41 -21.40 -3.15
N GLU A 25 6.52 -20.73 -3.90
CA GLU A 25 6.32 -19.29 -3.74
C GLU A 25 6.08 -19.08 -2.26
N ALA A 26 7.11 -18.61 -1.57
CA ALA A 26 6.96 -18.21 -0.19
C ALA A 26 5.95 -17.07 -0.23
N GLU A 27 4.84 -17.23 0.45
CA GLU A 27 3.84 -16.18 0.60
C GLU A 27 4.57 -14.95 1.14
N VAL A 28 4.83 -13.97 0.26
CA VAL A 28 5.60 -12.78 0.62
C VAL A 28 4.67 -11.89 1.45
N ALA A 29 4.78 -12.00 2.76
CA ALA A 29 4.09 -11.08 3.65
C ALA A 29 4.73 -9.69 3.53
N ARG A 30 3.95 -8.69 3.23
CA ARG A 30 4.36 -7.30 3.40
C ARG A 30 4.32 -6.97 4.89
N ALA A 31 5.49 -6.90 5.50
CA ALA A 31 5.65 -6.61 6.92
C ALA A 31 6.92 -5.77 7.14
N ASP A 32 7.01 -4.64 6.43
CA ASP A 32 8.23 -3.82 6.34
C ASP A 32 8.71 -3.37 7.72
N TYR A 33 7.82 -2.94 8.59
CA TYR A 33 8.16 -2.52 9.96
C TYR A 33 8.66 -3.68 10.81
N PHE A 34 7.98 -4.83 10.74
CA PHE A 34 8.42 -6.03 11.45
C PHE A 34 9.78 -6.52 10.95
N THR A 35 9.97 -6.53 9.64
CA THR A 35 11.25 -6.92 9.02
C THR A 35 12.38 -5.98 9.44
N GLU A 36 12.13 -4.68 9.53
CA GLU A 36 13.11 -3.71 9.99
C GLU A 36 13.46 -3.90 11.49
N ASP A 37 12.48 -4.21 12.33
CA ASP A 37 12.75 -4.52 13.72
C ASP A 37 13.58 -5.79 13.88
N VAL A 38 13.29 -6.84 13.11
CA VAL A 38 14.10 -8.06 13.07
C VAL A 38 15.52 -7.75 12.58
N ARG A 39 15.67 -6.96 11.52
CA ARG A 39 16.96 -6.55 10.99
C ARG A 39 17.80 -5.83 12.04
N ARG A 40 17.21 -4.89 12.77
CA ARG A 40 17.90 -4.16 13.87
C ARG A 40 18.33 -5.11 14.98
N GLU A 41 17.47 -6.05 15.36
CA GLU A 41 17.80 -7.00 16.42
C GLU A 41 18.94 -7.93 16.00
N ILE A 42 18.94 -8.43 14.76
CA ILE A 42 20.04 -9.24 14.22
C ILE A 42 21.34 -8.43 14.15
N ALA A 43 21.29 -7.19 13.66
CA ALA A 43 22.45 -6.32 13.63
C ALA A 43 23.03 -6.06 15.03
N ARG A 44 22.16 -5.89 16.04
CA ARG A 44 22.57 -5.68 17.42
C ARG A 44 23.24 -6.91 18.04
N GLN A 45 22.71 -8.11 17.74
CA GLN A 45 23.21 -9.36 18.32
C GLN A 45 24.48 -9.88 17.61
N PHE A 46 24.54 -9.81 16.30
CA PHE A 46 25.55 -10.45 15.48
C PHE A 46 26.50 -9.48 14.77
N GLY A 47 26.16 -8.19 14.78
CA GLY A 47 26.90 -7.17 14.05
C GLY A 47 26.45 -7.03 12.57
N THR A 48 26.71 -5.85 12.00
CA THR A 48 26.29 -5.49 10.64
C THR A 48 26.97 -6.36 9.57
N GLU A 49 28.23 -6.71 9.77
CA GLU A 49 28.99 -7.55 8.85
C GLU A 49 28.34 -8.93 8.69
N LYS A 50 28.02 -9.60 9.80
CA LYS A 50 27.36 -10.91 9.77
C LYS A 50 25.94 -10.84 9.22
N LEU A 51 25.25 -9.72 9.42
CA LEU A 51 23.91 -9.50 8.88
C LEU A 51 23.91 -9.54 7.34
N TYR A 52 24.89 -8.88 6.70
CA TYR A 52 24.90 -8.74 5.24
C TYR A 52 25.80 -9.75 4.53
N GLU A 53 26.84 -10.24 5.18
CA GLU A 53 27.86 -11.09 4.57
C GLU A 53 27.92 -12.49 5.20
N GLY A 54 27.28 -12.68 6.36
CA GLY A 54 27.35 -13.93 7.12
C GLY A 54 26.44 -15.06 6.65
N GLY A 55 25.63 -14.88 5.60
CA GLY A 55 24.74 -15.91 5.06
C GLY A 55 23.66 -16.36 6.05
N LEU A 56 23.22 -15.48 6.95
CA LEU A 56 22.24 -15.80 7.98
C LEU A 56 20.87 -16.15 7.39
N SER A 57 20.28 -17.24 7.87
CA SER A 57 18.88 -17.59 7.63
C SER A 57 18.09 -17.31 8.90
N VAL A 58 17.13 -16.40 8.82
CA VAL A 58 16.34 -15.95 9.97
C VAL A 58 14.91 -16.45 9.83
N ARG A 59 14.47 -17.27 10.77
CA ARG A 59 13.07 -17.70 10.86
C ARG A 59 12.39 -16.93 11.97
N THR A 60 11.24 -16.34 11.67
CA THR A 60 10.44 -15.55 12.61
C THR A 60 9.11 -16.23 12.89
N SER A 61 8.39 -15.71 13.88
CA SER A 61 7.02 -16.14 14.21
C SER A 61 5.95 -15.38 13.42
N LEU A 62 6.33 -14.59 12.40
CA LEU A 62 5.38 -13.86 11.56
C LEU A 62 4.45 -14.84 10.85
N ASP A 63 3.15 -14.67 11.06
CA ASP A 63 2.09 -15.34 10.31
C ASP A 63 1.57 -14.36 9.24
N PRO A 64 1.73 -14.68 7.93
CA PRO A 64 1.28 -13.80 6.85
C PRO A 64 -0.22 -13.50 6.87
N GLY A 65 -1.04 -14.46 7.28
CA GLY A 65 -2.49 -14.29 7.39
C GLY A 65 -2.87 -13.32 8.50
N LEU A 66 -2.28 -13.48 9.68
CA LEU A 66 -2.49 -12.56 10.80
C LEU A 66 -1.94 -11.16 10.51
N GLN A 67 -0.81 -11.03 9.81
CA GLN A 67 -0.26 -9.74 9.39
C GLN A 67 -1.26 -9.00 8.49
N LYS A 68 -1.83 -9.67 7.52
CA LYS A 68 -2.83 -9.09 6.61
C LYS A 68 -4.09 -8.59 7.34
N ILE A 69 -4.54 -9.35 8.34
CA ILE A 69 -5.66 -8.95 9.20
C ILE A 69 -5.29 -7.72 10.03
N ALA A 70 -4.09 -7.71 10.61
CA ALA A 70 -3.60 -6.60 11.42
C ALA A 70 -3.50 -5.30 10.59
N ASP A 71 -2.92 -5.36 9.40
CA ASP A 71 -2.79 -4.23 8.48
C ASP A 71 -4.17 -3.66 8.10
N SER A 72 -5.11 -4.53 7.75
CA SER A 72 -6.48 -4.14 7.40
C SER A 72 -7.19 -3.50 8.59
N SER A 73 -7.04 -4.06 9.78
CA SER A 73 -7.67 -3.55 11.01
C SER A 73 -7.11 -2.19 11.41
N LEU A 74 -5.78 -2.03 11.34
CA LEU A 74 -5.12 -0.74 11.62
C LEU A 74 -5.57 0.32 10.61
N ARG A 75 -5.55 -0.01 9.32
CA ARG A 75 -6.00 0.90 8.25
C ARG A 75 -7.44 1.35 8.45
N ASN A 76 -8.34 0.43 8.71
CA ASN A 76 -9.74 0.73 8.97
C ASN A 76 -9.92 1.61 10.22
N GLY A 77 -9.15 1.35 11.27
CA GLY A 77 -9.13 2.16 12.48
C GLY A 77 -8.67 3.60 12.23
N ILE A 78 -7.59 3.77 11.46
CA ILE A 78 -7.06 5.09 11.06
C ILE A 78 -8.09 5.85 10.21
N LEU A 79 -8.71 5.19 9.23
CA LEU A 79 -9.74 5.79 8.41
C LEU A 79 -10.97 6.23 9.22
N ALA A 80 -11.44 5.38 10.14
CA ALA A 80 -12.54 5.73 11.02
C ALA A 80 -12.19 6.89 11.96
N TYR A 81 -10.95 6.95 12.42
CA TYR A 81 -10.44 8.06 13.22
C TYR A 81 -10.40 9.35 12.40
N ASP A 82 -9.82 9.32 11.20
CA ASP A 82 -9.69 10.49 10.32
C ASP A 82 -11.06 11.07 9.93
N ARG A 83 -12.01 10.23 9.54
CA ARG A 83 -13.38 10.64 9.19
C ARG A 83 -14.11 11.33 10.35
N ARG A 84 -13.80 11.01 11.60
CA ARG A 84 -14.37 11.71 12.77
C ARG A 84 -13.89 13.14 12.90
N PHE A 85 -12.71 13.46 12.39
CA PHE A 85 -12.16 14.82 12.41
C PHE A 85 -12.59 15.67 11.21
N GLY A 86 -13.38 15.11 10.31
CA GLY A 86 -13.92 15.81 9.17
C GLY A 86 -12.94 15.91 8.00
N TRP A 87 -13.41 16.51 6.94
CA TRP A 87 -12.68 16.66 5.70
C TRP A 87 -11.86 17.95 5.66
N ARG A 88 -10.60 17.84 5.24
CA ARG A 88 -9.63 18.95 5.23
C ARG A 88 -9.54 19.67 3.88
N GLY A 89 -10.31 19.27 2.93
CA GLY A 89 -10.32 19.85 1.59
C GLY A 89 -9.82 18.90 0.50
N PRO A 90 -9.89 19.31 -0.77
CA PRO A 90 -9.35 18.55 -1.88
C PRO A 90 -7.82 18.54 -1.85
N LEU A 91 -7.20 17.56 -2.51
CA LEU A 91 -5.74 17.52 -2.66
C LEU A 91 -5.23 18.72 -3.45
N THR A 92 -5.96 19.07 -4.50
CA THR A 92 -5.67 20.23 -5.35
C THR A 92 -6.92 20.56 -6.17
N ASN A 93 -6.94 21.77 -6.73
CA ASN A 93 -7.91 22.14 -7.76
C ASN A 93 -7.26 21.94 -9.14
N ILE A 94 -7.99 21.34 -10.05
CA ILE A 94 -7.55 21.07 -11.42
C ILE A 94 -8.40 21.94 -12.35
N GLU A 95 -7.72 22.77 -13.14
CA GLU A 95 -8.39 23.50 -14.23
C GLU A 95 -8.72 22.52 -15.36
N ILE A 96 -10.00 22.44 -15.69
CA ILE A 96 -10.50 21.58 -16.77
C ILE A 96 -10.45 22.43 -18.06
N GLY A 97 -9.41 22.19 -18.88
CA GLY A 97 -9.32 22.80 -20.20
C GLY A 97 -10.11 22.04 -21.27
N ASP A 98 -9.94 22.40 -22.52
CA ASP A 98 -10.64 21.79 -23.69
C ASP A 98 -10.37 20.27 -23.80
N GLU A 99 -9.22 19.80 -23.31
CA GLU A 99 -8.85 18.37 -23.31
C GLU A 99 -9.50 17.56 -22.16
N GLY A 100 -10.26 18.22 -21.29
CA GLY A 100 -10.94 17.63 -20.15
C GLY A 100 -10.03 17.34 -18.95
N TRP A 101 -10.49 16.50 -18.02
CA TRP A 101 -9.84 16.27 -16.73
C TRP A 101 -8.83 15.12 -16.72
N ARG A 102 -8.87 14.20 -17.69
CA ARG A 102 -8.08 12.95 -17.67
C ARG A 102 -6.59 13.18 -17.51
N ILE A 103 -6.03 13.99 -18.39
CA ILE A 103 -4.58 14.24 -18.42
C ILE A 103 -4.11 14.98 -17.16
N PRO A 104 -4.75 16.08 -16.74
CA PRO A 104 -4.39 16.74 -15.49
C PRO A 104 -4.55 15.84 -14.25
N LEU A 105 -5.58 15.00 -14.20
CA LEU A 105 -5.81 14.09 -13.08
C LEU A 105 -4.75 12.98 -13.04
N ALA A 106 -4.41 12.38 -14.16
CA ALA A 106 -3.38 11.33 -14.26
C ALA A 106 -1.98 11.81 -13.84
N ARG A 107 -1.71 13.12 -13.91
CA ARG A 107 -0.46 13.73 -13.45
C ARG A 107 -0.40 13.93 -11.95
N GLN A 108 -1.52 13.81 -11.24
CA GLN A 108 -1.55 13.98 -9.79
C GLN A 108 -0.94 12.78 -9.07
N LYS A 109 -0.09 13.08 -8.11
CA LYS A 109 0.50 12.03 -7.27
C LYS A 109 -0.50 11.60 -6.20
N LYS A 110 -0.74 10.31 -6.09
CA LYS A 110 -1.53 9.76 -4.98
C LYS A 110 -0.83 10.03 -3.64
N PRO A 111 -1.57 10.36 -2.59
CA PRO A 111 -1.02 10.40 -1.23
C PRO A 111 -0.46 9.04 -0.82
N GLU A 112 0.54 9.04 0.03
CA GLU A 112 1.05 7.81 0.65
C GLU A 112 -0.07 7.11 1.42
N GLY A 113 -0.13 5.79 1.30
CA GLY A 113 -1.19 4.97 1.90
C GLY A 113 -2.51 4.94 1.13
N ALA A 114 -2.61 5.59 -0.03
CA ALA A 114 -3.80 5.59 -0.89
C ALA A 114 -3.60 4.77 -2.18
N GLU A 115 -2.68 3.80 -2.17
CA GLU A 115 -2.31 3.03 -3.36
C GLU A 115 -3.50 2.27 -3.96
N ASP A 116 -4.37 1.75 -3.09
CA ASP A 116 -5.56 0.98 -3.48
C ASP A 116 -6.76 1.86 -3.87
N TRP A 117 -6.64 3.18 -3.74
CA TRP A 117 -7.70 4.12 -4.07
C TRP A 117 -7.46 4.81 -5.41
N ASN A 118 -8.54 5.13 -6.10
CA ASN A 118 -8.47 5.93 -7.30
C ASN A 118 -8.60 7.41 -6.96
N LEU A 119 -7.79 8.24 -7.61
CA LEU A 119 -8.02 9.68 -7.61
C LEU A 119 -9.22 9.98 -8.50
N ALA A 120 -10.05 10.90 -8.03
CA ALA A 120 -11.20 11.36 -8.76
C ALA A 120 -11.27 12.89 -8.71
N ILE A 121 -11.77 13.48 -9.79
CA ILE A 121 -12.13 14.90 -9.83
C ILE A 121 -13.64 15.01 -9.63
N VAL A 122 -14.07 15.99 -8.84
CA VAL A 122 -15.48 16.31 -8.71
C VAL A 122 -15.90 17.17 -9.92
N LEU A 123 -16.86 16.68 -10.68
CA LEU A 123 -17.37 17.33 -11.89
C LEU A 123 -18.63 18.16 -11.61
N ASP A 124 -19.43 17.71 -10.66
CA ASP A 124 -20.68 18.33 -10.27
C ASP A 124 -21.03 17.89 -8.83
N ASN A 125 -21.38 18.83 -7.99
CA ASN A 125 -21.73 18.63 -6.58
C ASN A 125 -23.00 19.39 -6.16
N GLU A 126 -23.74 19.94 -7.12
CA GLU A 126 -24.96 20.73 -6.85
C GLU A 126 -26.17 19.85 -6.50
N SER A 127 -26.10 18.55 -6.81
CA SER A 127 -27.16 17.61 -6.50
C SER A 127 -27.22 17.25 -5.02
N ALA A 128 -28.41 17.34 -4.42
CA ALA A 128 -28.63 16.82 -3.06
C ALA A 128 -28.45 15.29 -2.94
N GLU A 129 -28.42 14.58 -4.06
CA GLU A 129 -28.28 13.11 -4.11
C GLU A 129 -26.83 12.65 -3.97
N GLY A 130 -25.86 13.49 -4.32
CA GLY A 130 -24.44 13.15 -4.26
C GLY A 130 -23.59 13.94 -5.24
N ALA A 131 -22.35 13.48 -5.47
CA ALA A 131 -21.39 14.10 -6.35
C ALA A 131 -21.10 13.26 -7.61
N ARG A 132 -21.04 13.90 -8.77
CA ARG A 132 -20.53 13.29 -10.00
C ARG A 132 -19.02 13.44 -10.06
N ILE A 133 -18.34 12.36 -10.38
CA ILE A 133 -16.88 12.32 -10.45
C ILE A 133 -16.39 11.82 -11.80
N GLY A 134 -15.17 12.21 -12.12
CA GLY A 134 -14.38 11.68 -13.25
C GLY A 134 -13.13 10.97 -12.75
N LEU A 135 -12.79 9.88 -13.39
CA LEU A 135 -11.57 9.09 -13.14
C LEU A 135 -10.51 9.35 -14.22
N ASP A 136 -9.27 8.98 -13.94
CA ASP A 136 -8.14 9.16 -14.86
C ASP A 136 -8.24 8.31 -16.13
N ASP A 137 -8.97 7.20 -16.09
CA ASP A 137 -9.29 6.37 -17.26
C ASP A 137 -10.37 6.98 -18.17
N GLY A 138 -11.00 8.09 -17.73
CA GLY A 138 -12.07 8.79 -18.44
C GLY A 138 -13.47 8.31 -18.08
N ASN A 139 -13.60 7.31 -17.24
CA ASN A 139 -14.88 6.88 -16.73
C ASN A 139 -15.48 7.94 -15.80
N ARG A 140 -16.79 7.95 -15.73
CA ARG A 140 -17.53 8.79 -14.80
C ARG A 140 -18.19 7.93 -13.75
N GLY A 141 -18.24 8.44 -12.54
CA GLY A 141 -18.88 7.78 -11.41
C GLY A 141 -19.82 8.73 -10.67
N PHE A 142 -20.49 8.17 -9.69
CA PHE A 142 -21.38 8.91 -8.80
C PHE A 142 -21.14 8.43 -7.37
N ILE A 143 -20.93 9.36 -6.46
CA ILE A 143 -20.81 9.08 -5.02
C ILE A 143 -22.08 9.57 -4.34
N PRO A 144 -22.92 8.66 -3.82
CA PRO A 144 -24.14 9.04 -3.13
C PRO A 144 -23.87 9.93 -1.91
N MET A 145 -24.78 10.84 -1.61
CA MET A 145 -24.64 11.73 -0.44
C MET A 145 -24.47 10.95 0.86
N GLU A 146 -25.02 9.75 0.95
CA GLU A 146 -24.88 8.88 2.11
C GLU A 146 -23.40 8.55 2.42
N GLU A 147 -22.62 8.30 1.37
CA GLU A 147 -21.18 8.02 1.46
C GLU A 147 -20.33 9.30 1.69
N LEU A 148 -20.93 10.47 1.51
CA LEU A 148 -20.27 11.77 1.67
C LEU A 148 -20.56 12.44 3.02
N LYS A 149 -21.46 11.90 3.84
CA LYS A 149 -21.85 12.47 5.14
C LYS A 149 -20.70 12.74 6.10
N TRP A 150 -19.61 11.99 5.97
CA TRP A 150 -18.41 12.21 6.77
C TRP A 150 -17.59 13.43 6.33
N ALA A 151 -17.73 13.87 5.08
CA ALA A 151 -16.95 14.95 4.47
C ALA A 151 -17.41 16.33 4.96
N ARG A 152 -17.59 16.47 6.24
CA ARG A 152 -17.91 17.74 6.90
C ARG A 152 -16.63 18.53 7.11
N PRO A 153 -16.64 19.86 6.93
CA PRO A 153 -15.44 20.67 7.04
C PRO A 153 -14.87 20.62 8.45
N GLN A 154 -13.55 20.48 8.54
CA GLN A 154 -12.86 20.65 9.79
C GLN A 154 -12.85 22.14 10.17
N LEU A 155 -13.35 22.45 11.34
CA LEU A 155 -13.38 23.80 11.89
C LEU A 155 -12.20 24.00 12.84
N GLU A 156 -11.97 25.27 13.23
CA GLU A 156 -11.01 25.60 14.28
C GLU A 156 -11.31 24.83 15.59
N ASN A 157 -10.26 24.55 16.34
CA ASN A 157 -10.32 23.75 17.59
C ASN A 157 -10.78 22.29 17.40
N ARG A 158 -10.52 21.68 16.26
CA ARG A 158 -10.85 20.27 15.95
C ARG A 158 -12.36 19.97 15.99
N ARG A 159 -13.19 20.97 15.87
CA ARG A 159 -14.64 20.80 15.68
C ARG A 159 -14.92 20.43 14.23
N VAL A 160 -16.05 19.78 14.00
CA VAL A 160 -16.49 19.36 12.67
C VAL A 160 -17.81 20.07 12.37
N GLY A 161 -17.95 20.57 11.17
CA GLY A 161 -19.17 21.23 10.70
C GLY A 161 -20.39 20.29 10.69
N ASN A 162 -21.56 20.87 10.63
CA ASN A 162 -22.82 20.10 10.68
C ASN A 162 -23.17 19.45 9.36
N GLU A 163 -22.77 20.02 8.23
CA GLU A 163 -23.12 19.57 6.90
C GLU A 163 -21.90 19.20 6.07
N PRO A 164 -21.99 18.19 5.19
CA PRO A 164 -20.96 17.88 4.22
C PRO A 164 -20.68 19.09 3.33
N LYS A 165 -19.42 19.39 3.11
CA LYS A 165 -18.99 20.42 2.15
C LYS A 165 -18.17 19.73 1.07
N LEU A 166 -18.79 19.60 -0.09
CA LEU A 166 -18.10 19.09 -1.27
C LEU A 166 -17.23 20.16 -1.90
N PRO A 167 -16.10 19.79 -2.56
CA PRO A 167 -15.31 20.72 -3.31
C PRO A 167 -16.12 21.29 -4.48
N SER A 168 -16.06 22.59 -4.64
CA SER A 168 -16.58 23.29 -5.83
C SER A 168 -15.53 23.33 -6.90
#